data_573cbbd545ea415b57f815a0c627366e
#
_entry.id   573cbbd545ea415b57f815a0c627366e
#
_cell.length_a   1.000
_cell.length_b   1.000
_cell.length_c   1.000
_cell.angle_alpha   90.00
_cell.angle_beta   90.00
_cell.angle_gamma   90.00
#
_symmetry.space_group_name_H-M   'P 1'
#
loop_
_entity.id
_entity.type
_entity.pdbx_description
1 polymer ?
#
loop_
_entity_poly.entity_id
_entity_poly.type
_entity_poly.pdbx_seq_one_letter_code
_entity_poly.pdbx_strand_id
1 'polypeptide(L)'
;GKTIFFTRERFKGDFPGVLGYLWVDVELLLECAPFILLWGLVIALCRNTRNPALFPLRAFAAVYTDFFRGVPIILTIYLVGFGIPKLGLLHGEFHILWFGGNWASPYLWGPIALVLAYSAYVAEVFRSGIEGVHESQRAGARSLGLSHSQTMRHVVIPQAARRVVPPLMNDFLSLQKDVALLSVLGIIEVFRRATSIKDLTGNFTPLVAAAVIFLALTIPETRLVDWYANRQRKRTGGSVIV
;
A
#
# COMPACT_ATOMS: atom_id res chain seq x y z
N GLY A 1 -21.67 25.81 -28.15
CA GLY A 1 -20.80 24.64 -28.06
C GLY A 1 -21.03 23.96 -26.72
N LYS A 2 -21.51 22.72 -26.74
CA LYS A 2 -21.64 21.91 -25.52
C LYS A 2 -20.22 21.69 -24.96
N THR A 3 -19.94 22.22 -23.77
CA THR A 3 -18.68 21.96 -23.10
C THR A 3 -18.63 20.48 -22.72
N ILE A 4 -17.96 19.68 -23.53
CA ILE A 4 -17.79 18.22 -23.33
C ILE A 4 -16.95 17.94 -22.09
N PHE A 5 -16.06 18.88 -21.72
CA PHE A 5 -15.07 18.65 -20.68
C PHE A 5 -15.59 18.92 -19.26
N PHE A 6 -16.23 20.07 -19.01
CA PHE A 6 -16.73 20.42 -17.67
C PHE A 6 -17.97 21.29 -17.74
N THR A 7 -18.98 20.94 -16.93
CA THR A 7 -20.19 21.76 -16.75
C THR A 7 -20.56 21.80 -15.25
N ARG A 8 -20.70 23.01 -14.71
CA ARG A 8 -20.99 23.22 -13.28
C ARG A 8 -22.27 22.54 -12.81
N GLU A 9 -23.31 22.54 -13.65
CA GLU A 9 -24.59 21.90 -13.33
C GLU A 9 -24.45 20.37 -13.22
N ARG A 10 -23.73 19.77 -14.19
CA ARG A 10 -23.43 18.33 -14.14
C ARG A 10 -22.53 17.98 -12.97
N PHE A 11 -21.55 18.82 -12.64
CA PHE A 11 -20.71 18.59 -11.48
C PHE A 11 -21.54 18.49 -10.20
N LYS A 12 -22.50 19.42 -9.99
CA LYS A 12 -23.39 19.37 -8.83
C LYS A 12 -24.30 18.14 -8.81
N GLY A 13 -24.73 17.67 -9.99
CA GLY A 13 -25.59 16.50 -10.11
C GLY A 13 -24.83 15.18 -9.95
N ASP A 14 -23.65 15.05 -10.55
CA ASP A 14 -22.89 13.80 -10.60
C ASP A 14 -22.01 13.62 -9.35
N PHE A 15 -21.55 14.70 -8.70
CA PHE A 15 -20.64 14.67 -7.55
C PHE A 15 -21.13 13.81 -6.38
N PRO A 16 -22.37 13.93 -5.89
CA PRO A 16 -22.87 13.07 -4.81
C PRO A 16 -22.89 11.58 -5.20
N GLY A 17 -23.23 11.29 -6.47
CA GLY A 17 -23.28 9.93 -6.99
C GLY A 17 -21.89 9.27 -7.14
N VAL A 18 -20.83 10.08 -7.35
CA VAL A 18 -19.45 9.61 -7.38
C VAL A 18 -18.90 9.53 -5.95
N LEU A 19 -19.17 10.53 -5.12
CA LEU A 19 -18.72 10.59 -3.71
C LEU A 19 -19.23 9.40 -2.89
N GLY A 20 -20.45 8.93 -3.15
CA GLY A 20 -21.02 7.78 -2.45
C GLY A 20 -20.21 6.49 -2.57
N TYR A 21 -19.35 6.37 -3.60
CA TYR A 21 -18.46 5.22 -3.79
C TYR A 21 -17.11 5.36 -3.08
N LEU A 22 -16.81 6.51 -2.47
CA LEU A 22 -15.60 6.70 -1.68
C LEU A 22 -15.49 5.69 -0.52
N TRP A 23 -16.62 5.26 0.01
CA TRP A 23 -16.62 4.24 1.06
C TRP A 23 -15.99 2.92 0.59
N VAL A 24 -16.20 2.52 -0.65
CA VAL A 24 -15.59 1.31 -1.23
C VAL A 24 -14.06 1.44 -1.29
N ASP A 25 -13.55 2.62 -1.69
CA ASP A 25 -12.10 2.89 -1.68
C ASP A 25 -11.52 2.80 -0.27
N VAL A 26 -12.20 3.39 0.72
CA VAL A 26 -11.78 3.34 2.12
C VAL A 26 -11.83 1.92 2.68
N GLU A 27 -12.88 1.16 2.39
CA GLU A 27 -13.03 -0.23 2.81
C GLU A 27 -11.89 -1.10 2.27
N LEU A 28 -11.64 -1.06 0.95
CA LEU A 28 -10.56 -1.79 0.31
C LEU A 28 -9.18 -1.40 0.86
N LEU A 29 -8.96 -0.11 1.11
CA LEU A 29 -7.75 0.39 1.71
C LEU A 29 -7.52 -0.19 3.11
N LEU A 30 -8.56 -0.15 3.96
CA LEU A 30 -8.50 -0.65 5.33
C LEU A 30 -8.38 -2.18 5.40
N GLU A 31 -8.97 -2.89 4.44
CA GLU A 31 -8.80 -4.34 4.31
C GLU A 31 -7.36 -4.70 3.92
N CYS A 32 -6.77 -4.00 2.95
CA CYS A 32 -5.42 -4.31 2.46
C CYS A 32 -4.33 -3.93 3.46
N ALA A 33 -4.44 -2.79 4.14
CA ALA A 33 -3.38 -2.20 4.93
C ALA A 33 -2.78 -3.12 6.01
N PRO A 34 -3.57 -3.80 6.86
CA PRO A 34 -3.02 -4.70 7.89
C PRO A 34 -2.29 -5.90 7.30
N PHE A 35 -2.79 -6.47 6.20
CA PHE A 35 -2.14 -7.60 5.52
C PHE A 35 -0.84 -7.18 4.84
N ILE A 36 -0.80 -5.98 4.23
CA ILE A 36 0.40 -5.40 3.64
C ILE A 36 1.48 -5.21 4.71
N LEU A 37 1.13 -4.62 5.85
CA LEU A 37 2.08 -4.41 6.95
C LEU A 37 2.59 -5.72 7.51
N LEU A 38 1.69 -6.68 7.77
CA LEU A 38 2.04 -7.97 8.33
C LEU A 38 2.93 -8.77 7.37
N TRP A 39 2.51 -8.91 6.11
CA TRP A 39 3.26 -9.67 5.11
C TRP A 39 4.58 -9.00 4.75
N GLY A 40 4.58 -7.66 4.63
CA GLY A 40 5.80 -6.88 4.44
C GLY A 40 6.81 -7.06 5.57
N LEU A 41 6.33 -7.10 6.83
CA LEU A 41 7.19 -7.39 7.98
C LEU A 41 7.77 -8.81 7.91
N VAL A 42 6.96 -9.82 7.57
CA VAL A 42 7.42 -11.20 7.41
C VAL A 42 8.52 -11.29 6.36
N ILE A 43 8.31 -10.71 5.18
CA ILE A 43 9.31 -10.67 4.09
C ILE A 43 10.58 -9.95 4.53
N ALA A 44 10.47 -8.81 5.24
CA ALA A 44 11.62 -8.08 5.75
C ALA A 44 12.43 -8.91 6.75
N LEU A 45 11.78 -9.62 7.67
CA LEU A 45 12.43 -10.50 8.64
C LEU A 45 13.12 -11.67 7.96
N CYS A 46 12.48 -12.31 6.98
CA CYS A 46 13.10 -13.37 6.17
C CYS A 46 14.35 -12.89 5.47
N ARG A 47 14.31 -11.70 4.88
CA ARG A 47 15.43 -11.11 4.15
C ARG A 47 16.59 -10.70 5.05
N ASN A 48 16.31 -10.31 6.31
CA ASN A 48 17.34 -9.88 7.27
C ASN A 48 18.00 -11.04 8.04
N THR A 49 17.55 -12.27 7.81
CA THR A 49 18.08 -13.46 8.49
C THR A 49 19.53 -13.72 8.09
N ARG A 50 20.42 -13.92 9.08
CA ARG A 50 21.85 -14.24 8.91
C ARG A 50 22.17 -15.73 9.01
N ASN A 51 21.21 -16.55 9.46
CA ASN A 51 21.41 -17.97 9.60
C ASN A 51 21.57 -18.65 8.23
N PRO A 52 22.70 -19.36 7.96
CA PRO A 52 22.91 -20.06 6.69
C PRO A 52 21.83 -21.10 6.38
N ALA A 53 21.25 -21.75 7.39
CA ALA A 53 20.18 -22.73 7.22
C ALA A 53 18.88 -22.11 6.63
N LEU A 54 18.70 -20.81 6.81
CA LEU A 54 17.53 -20.06 6.31
C LEU A 54 17.83 -19.35 4.97
N PHE A 55 18.90 -19.74 4.29
CA PHE A 55 19.24 -19.21 2.95
C PHE A 55 18.09 -19.32 1.94
N PRO A 56 17.34 -20.45 1.84
CA PRO A 56 16.22 -20.54 0.88
C PRO A 56 15.14 -19.50 1.16
N LEU A 57 14.85 -19.24 2.43
CA LEU A 57 13.84 -18.26 2.84
C LEU A 57 14.28 -16.82 2.50
N ARG A 58 15.56 -16.53 2.71
CA ARG A 58 16.17 -15.25 2.33
C ARG A 58 16.16 -15.05 0.82
N ALA A 59 16.49 -16.08 0.06
CA ALA A 59 16.48 -16.06 -1.40
C ALA A 59 15.06 -15.84 -1.94
N PHE A 60 14.07 -16.56 -1.40
CA PHE A 60 12.65 -16.33 -1.71
C PHE A 60 12.24 -14.89 -1.46
N ALA A 61 12.56 -14.36 -0.28
CA ALA A 61 12.18 -12.99 0.09
C ALA A 61 12.85 -11.94 -0.84
N ALA A 62 14.09 -12.18 -1.29
CA ALA A 62 14.76 -11.32 -2.24
C ALA A 62 14.07 -11.36 -3.62
N VAL A 63 13.85 -12.56 -4.18
CA VAL A 63 13.15 -12.74 -5.47
C VAL A 63 11.74 -12.15 -5.42
N TYR A 64 11.01 -12.38 -4.33
CA TYR A 64 9.68 -11.80 -4.10
C TYR A 64 9.72 -10.26 -4.19
N THR A 65 10.63 -9.65 -3.45
CA THR A 65 10.75 -8.19 -3.40
C THR A 65 11.15 -7.62 -4.77
N ASP A 66 12.11 -8.24 -5.43
CA ASP A 66 12.59 -7.78 -6.74
C ASP A 66 11.52 -7.94 -7.82
N PHE A 67 10.75 -9.04 -7.79
CA PHE A 67 9.65 -9.29 -8.72
C PHE A 67 8.54 -8.27 -8.57
N PHE A 68 7.95 -8.16 -7.38
CA PHE A 68 6.79 -7.28 -7.17
C PHE A 68 7.11 -5.78 -7.23
N ARG A 69 8.36 -5.38 -7.01
CA ARG A 69 8.81 -4.00 -7.23
C ARG A 69 9.23 -3.72 -8.67
N GLY A 70 9.61 -4.76 -9.42
CA GLY A 70 9.97 -4.63 -10.84
C GLY A 70 8.78 -4.69 -11.79
N VAL A 71 7.69 -5.34 -11.39
CA VAL A 71 6.48 -5.46 -12.20
C VAL A 71 5.53 -4.29 -11.91
N PRO A 72 4.99 -3.60 -12.93
CA PRO A 72 3.96 -2.59 -12.73
C PRO A 72 2.76 -3.14 -11.96
N ILE A 73 2.25 -2.39 -10.98
CA ILE A 73 1.14 -2.82 -10.11
C ILE A 73 -0.08 -3.24 -10.94
N ILE A 74 -0.39 -2.50 -11.99
CA ILE A 74 -1.51 -2.83 -12.88
C ILE A 74 -1.37 -4.23 -13.50
N LEU A 75 -0.16 -4.66 -13.89
CA LEU A 75 0.07 -6.01 -14.41
C LEU A 75 -0.11 -7.07 -13.31
N THR A 76 0.34 -6.80 -12.09
CA THR A 76 0.08 -7.67 -10.93
C THR A 76 -1.42 -7.85 -10.72
N ILE A 77 -2.20 -6.77 -10.79
CA ILE A 77 -3.66 -6.81 -10.66
C ILE A 77 -4.28 -7.69 -11.77
N TYR A 78 -3.85 -7.54 -13.02
CA TYR A 78 -4.34 -8.39 -14.12
C TYR A 78 -3.98 -9.86 -13.95
N LEU A 79 -2.72 -10.15 -13.61
CA LEU A 79 -2.24 -11.54 -13.47
C LEU A 79 -2.90 -12.24 -12.28
N VAL A 80 -3.00 -11.57 -11.15
CA VAL A 80 -3.62 -12.12 -9.94
C VAL A 80 -5.13 -12.13 -10.07
N GLY A 81 -5.73 -10.99 -10.46
CA GLY A 81 -7.17 -10.79 -10.47
C GLY A 81 -7.92 -11.61 -11.53
N PHE A 82 -7.33 -11.78 -12.71
CA PHE A 82 -7.92 -12.60 -13.78
C PHE A 82 -7.18 -13.92 -13.98
N GLY A 83 -5.86 -13.94 -13.81
CA GLY A 83 -5.04 -15.10 -14.11
C GLY A 83 -5.34 -16.26 -13.15
N ILE A 84 -5.26 -16.04 -11.84
CA ILE A 84 -5.47 -17.11 -10.85
C ILE A 84 -6.88 -17.71 -10.92
N PRO A 85 -7.97 -16.93 -10.98
CA PRO A 85 -9.29 -17.50 -11.17
C PRO A 85 -9.44 -18.35 -12.43
N LYS A 86 -8.78 -17.96 -13.54
CA LYS A 86 -8.84 -18.71 -14.80
C LYS A 86 -8.09 -20.03 -14.78
N LEU A 87 -7.16 -20.24 -13.86
CA LEU A 87 -6.48 -21.53 -13.70
C LEU A 87 -7.43 -22.65 -13.25
N GLY A 88 -8.61 -22.27 -12.73
CA GLY A 88 -9.62 -23.22 -12.32
C GLY A 88 -9.18 -24.15 -11.17
N LEU A 89 -8.19 -23.73 -10.38
CA LEU A 89 -7.68 -24.50 -9.23
C LEU A 89 -8.59 -24.38 -8.01
N LEU A 90 -9.35 -23.29 -7.93
CA LEU A 90 -10.22 -22.95 -6.80
C LEU A 90 -11.63 -22.66 -7.35
N HIS A 91 -12.62 -23.41 -6.89
CA HIS A 91 -14.00 -23.32 -7.37
C HIS A 91 -14.98 -23.20 -6.21
N GLY A 92 -16.13 -22.58 -6.45
CA GLY A 92 -17.22 -22.45 -5.49
C GLY A 92 -17.01 -21.35 -4.45
N GLU A 93 -17.73 -21.50 -3.35
CA GLU A 93 -17.67 -20.58 -2.22
C GLU A 93 -16.73 -21.10 -1.14
N PHE A 94 -16.14 -20.18 -0.39
CA PHE A 94 -15.32 -20.49 0.77
C PHE A 94 -15.83 -19.75 2.00
N HIS A 95 -15.67 -20.37 3.15
CA HIS A 95 -15.95 -19.77 4.45
C HIS A 95 -14.77 -20.05 5.38
N ILE A 96 -14.07 -18.99 5.79
CA ILE A 96 -12.97 -19.06 6.76
C ILE A 96 -13.30 -18.11 7.91
N LEU A 97 -13.73 -18.67 9.05
CA LEU A 97 -14.21 -17.92 10.21
C LEU A 97 -15.42 -17.03 9.81
N TRP A 98 -15.28 -15.69 9.89
CA TRP A 98 -16.28 -14.71 9.47
C TRP A 98 -16.08 -14.22 8.03
N PHE A 99 -15.03 -14.70 7.35
CA PHE A 99 -14.72 -14.34 5.95
C PHE A 99 -15.33 -15.40 5.03
N GLY A 100 -16.19 -15.00 4.14
CA GLY A 100 -16.76 -15.86 3.12
C GLY A 100 -16.84 -15.15 1.76
N GLY A 101 -16.71 -15.92 0.70
CA GLY A 101 -16.78 -15.35 -0.65
C GLY A 101 -16.71 -16.42 -1.73
N ASN A 102 -16.72 -15.96 -2.97
CA ASN A 102 -16.54 -16.82 -4.15
C ASN A 102 -15.08 -16.71 -4.63
N TRP A 103 -14.44 -17.83 -4.90
CA TRP A 103 -13.07 -17.88 -5.44
C TRP A 103 -12.90 -17.16 -6.78
N ALA A 104 -13.98 -16.94 -7.54
CA ALA A 104 -13.95 -16.17 -8.78
C ALA A 104 -14.14 -14.66 -8.56
N SER A 105 -14.36 -14.20 -7.32
CA SER A 105 -14.71 -12.81 -7.04
C SER A 105 -13.54 -11.84 -7.25
N PRO A 106 -13.72 -10.76 -8.03
CA PRO A 106 -12.74 -9.65 -8.12
C PRO A 106 -12.46 -8.99 -6.78
N TYR A 107 -13.44 -8.94 -5.88
CA TYR A 107 -13.31 -8.40 -4.51
C TYR A 107 -12.40 -9.24 -3.61
N LEU A 108 -12.08 -10.47 -3.99
CA LEU A 108 -11.07 -11.28 -3.32
C LEU A 108 -9.68 -11.05 -3.92
N TRP A 109 -9.55 -11.19 -5.25
CA TRP A 109 -8.26 -11.19 -5.91
C TRP A 109 -7.67 -9.81 -6.13
N GLY A 110 -8.50 -8.78 -6.21
CA GLY A 110 -8.06 -7.40 -6.30
C GLY A 110 -7.24 -6.96 -5.06
N PRO A 111 -7.81 -7.05 -3.84
CA PRO A 111 -7.08 -6.81 -2.60
C PRO A 111 -5.84 -7.68 -2.45
N ILE A 112 -5.90 -8.98 -2.78
CA ILE A 112 -4.73 -9.88 -2.75
C ILE A 112 -3.61 -9.37 -3.66
N ALA A 113 -3.94 -8.90 -4.87
CA ALA A 113 -2.94 -8.35 -5.79
C ALA A 113 -2.24 -7.12 -5.20
N LEU A 114 -3.00 -6.20 -4.58
CA LEU A 114 -2.44 -5.04 -3.88
C LEU A 114 -1.59 -5.45 -2.68
N VAL A 115 -2.05 -6.42 -1.89
CA VAL A 115 -1.29 -6.94 -0.74
C VAL A 115 0.04 -7.52 -1.21
N LEU A 116 0.07 -8.33 -2.25
CA LEU A 116 1.30 -8.90 -2.80
C LEU A 116 2.25 -7.82 -3.32
N ALA A 117 1.76 -6.84 -4.07
CA ALA A 117 2.59 -5.78 -4.60
C ALA A 117 3.12 -4.85 -3.48
N TYR A 118 2.23 -4.30 -2.66
CA TYR A 118 2.62 -3.31 -1.66
C TYR A 118 3.43 -3.87 -0.50
N SER A 119 3.25 -5.14 -0.14
CA SER A 119 4.09 -5.76 0.89
C SER A 119 5.57 -5.87 0.49
N ALA A 120 5.88 -5.90 -0.81
CA ALA A 120 7.25 -5.85 -1.29
C ALA A 120 7.89 -4.45 -1.06
N TYR A 121 7.14 -3.36 -1.26
CA TYR A 121 7.60 -2.00 -0.94
C TYR A 121 7.76 -1.83 0.57
N VAL A 122 6.76 -2.21 1.35
CA VAL A 122 6.78 -2.15 2.82
C VAL A 122 7.91 -2.99 3.42
N ALA A 123 8.20 -4.17 2.85
CA ALA A 123 9.33 -5.00 3.27
C ALA A 123 10.67 -4.26 3.13
N GLU A 124 10.85 -3.53 2.03
CA GLU A 124 12.05 -2.72 1.81
C GLU A 124 12.12 -1.52 2.76
N VAL A 125 10.99 -0.89 3.07
CA VAL A 125 10.92 0.17 4.09
C VAL A 125 11.34 -0.36 5.46
N PHE A 126 10.83 -1.51 5.89
CA PHE A 126 11.23 -2.12 7.15
C PHE A 126 12.72 -2.48 7.16
N ARG A 127 13.23 -3.09 6.08
CA ARG A 127 14.65 -3.44 5.95
C ARG A 127 15.53 -2.20 6.04
N SER A 128 15.24 -1.16 5.26
CA SER A 128 16.01 0.09 5.25
C SER A 128 15.96 0.81 6.60
N GLY A 129 14.83 0.75 7.30
CA GLY A 129 14.71 1.29 8.66
C GLY A 129 15.61 0.60 9.67
N ILE A 130 15.72 -0.73 9.61
CA ILE A 130 16.60 -1.52 10.46
C ILE A 130 18.08 -1.26 10.11
N GLU A 131 18.43 -1.30 8.82
CA GLU A 131 19.82 -1.07 8.36
C GLU A 131 20.26 0.37 8.57
N GLY A 132 19.34 1.33 8.51
CA GLY A 132 19.61 2.74 8.75
C GLY A 132 20.02 3.09 10.18
N VAL A 133 19.92 2.17 11.16
CA VAL A 133 20.44 2.42 12.51
C VAL A 133 21.97 2.28 12.48
N HIS A 134 22.65 3.37 12.84
CA HIS A 134 24.09 3.49 12.73
C HIS A 134 24.82 2.38 13.51
N GLU A 135 25.89 1.82 12.93
CA GLU A 135 26.62 0.69 13.54
C GLU A 135 27.24 1.06 14.89
N SER A 136 27.60 2.33 15.12
CA SER A 136 28.10 2.78 16.44
C SER A 136 27.06 2.57 17.56
N GLN A 137 25.76 2.69 17.28
CA GLN A 137 24.69 2.41 18.25
C GLN A 137 24.65 0.93 18.62
N ARG A 138 24.86 0.06 17.64
CA ARG A 138 24.91 -1.40 17.84
C ARG A 138 26.20 -1.79 18.57
N ALA A 139 27.34 -1.21 18.19
CA ALA A 139 28.62 -1.45 18.83
C ALA A 139 28.63 -0.97 20.29
N GLY A 140 28.11 0.25 20.55
CA GLY A 140 27.98 0.79 21.91
C GLY A 140 27.12 -0.08 22.83
N ALA A 141 25.97 -0.57 22.30
CA ALA A 141 25.14 -1.49 23.06
C ALA A 141 25.85 -2.80 23.40
N ARG A 142 26.62 -3.37 22.46
CA ARG A 142 27.43 -4.58 22.71
C ARG A 142 28.57 -4.35 23.70
N SER A 143 29.22 -3.18 23.68
CA SER A 143 30.27 -2.79 24.64
C SER A 143 29.73 -2.70 26.07
N LEU A 144 28.42 -2.43 26.24
CA LEU A 144 27.73 -2.45 27.53
C LEU A 144 27.27 -3.86 27.94
N GLY A 145 27.66 -4.91 27.19
CA GLY A 145 27.33 -6.30 27.50
C GLY A 145 25.91 -6.76 26.99
N LEU A 146 25.20 -5.95 26.20
CA LEU A 146 23.93 -6.39 25.67
C LEU A 146 24.11 -7.49 24.62
N SER A 147 23.33 -8.56 24.75
CA SER A 147 23.26 -9.60 23.73
C SER A 147 22.70 -9.04 22.42
N HIS A 148 22.84 -9.79 21.31
CA HIS A 148 22.28 -9.40 20.02
C HIS A 148 20.78 -9.13 20.09
N SER A 149 20.02 -10.01 20.76
CA SER A 149 18.58 -9.86 20.94
C SER A 149 18.21 -8.62 21.76
N GLN A 150 18.95 -8.36 22.85
CA GLN A 150 18.76 -7.16 23.67
C GLN A 150 19.10 -5.89 22.89
N THR A 151 20.21 -5.89 22.13
CA THR A 151 20.57 -4.78 21.24
C THR A 151 19.47 -4.50 20.20
N MET A 152 18.93 -5.55 19.57
CA MET A 152 17.83 -5.39 18.63
C MET A 152 16.59 -4.79 19.31
N ARG A 153 16.17 -5.36 20.45
CA ARG A 153 14.93 -4.96 21.14
C ARG A 153 15.00 -3.56 21.74
N HIS A 154 16.11 -3.21 22.37
CA HIS A 154 16.22 -1.97 23.17
C HIS A 154 16.85 -0.80 22.41
N VAL A 155 17.64 -1.06 21.36
CA VAL A 155 18.37 -0.02 20.63
C VAL A 155 17.91 0.10 19.18
N VAL A 156 17.90 -1.01 18.44
CA VAL A 156 17.64 -0.98 16.98
C VAL A 156 16.16 -0.79 16.67
N ILE A 157 15.28 -1.65 17.19
CA ILE A 157 13.84 -1.63 16.85
C ILE A 157 13.19 -0.28 17.19
N PRO A 158 13.40 0.33 18.37
CA PRO A 158 12.79 1.62 18.69
C PRO A 158 13.24 2.75 17.76
N GLN A 159 14.50 2.72 17.30
CA GLN A 159 15.01 3.70 16.35
C GLN A 159 14.52 3.42 14.94
N ALA A 160 14.54 2.15 14.49
CA ALA A 160 14.03 1.73 13.20
C ALA A 160 12.54 2.07 13.06
N ALA A 161 11.72 1.79 14.09
CA ALA A 161 10.29 2.09 14.07
C ALA A 161 10.00 3.57 13.78
N ARG A 162 10.77 4.48 14.36
CA ARG A 162 10.62 5.92 14.07
C ARG A 162 11.02 6.28 12.64
N ARG A 163 11.99 5.58 12.05
CA ARG A 163 12.47 5.83 10.68
C ARG A 163 11.54 5.31 9.60
N VAL A 164 10.83 4.21 9.87
CA VAL A 164 9.94 3.58 8.88
C VAL A 164 8.58 4.29 8.76
N VAL A 165 8.12 4.99 9.81
CA VAL A 165 6.78 5.61 9.80
C VAL A 165 6.59 6.60 8.63
N PRO A 166 7.46 7.59 8.34
CA PRO A 166 7.24 8.51 7.23
C PRO A 166 7.16 7.82 5.85
N PRO A 167 8.10 6.93 5.46
CA PRO A 167 7.95 6.21 4.19
C PRO A 167 6.72 5.28 4.15
N LEU A 168 6.34 4.61 5.25
CA LEU A 168 5.10 3.83 5.30
C LEU A 168 3.87 4.69 5.07
N MET A 169 3.82 5.90 5.63
CA MET A 169 2.74 6.84 5.37
C MET A 169 2.67 7.23 3.88
N ASN A 170 3.82 7.42 3.20
CA ASN A 170 3.86 7.68 1.76
C ASN A 170 3.39 6.48 0.93
N ASP A 171 3.77 5.25 1.33
CA ASP A 171 3.27 4.03 0.68
C ASP A 171 1.75 3.90 0.85
N PHE A 172 1.22 4.26 2.02
CA PHE A 172 -0.21 4.28 2.28
C PHE A 172 -0.96 5.30 1.40
N LEU A 173 -0.41 6.51 1.22
CA LEU A 173 -0.96 7.52 0.29
C LEU A 173 -0.94 7.03 -1.17
N SER A 174 0.05 6.23 -1.55
CA SER A 174 0.13 5.63 -2.87
C SER A 174 -0.91 4.52 -3.02
N LEU A 175 -1.03 3.63 -2.02
CA LEU A 175 -2.03 2.57 -1.98
C LEU A 175 -3.45 3.12 -2.13
N GLN A 176 -3.78 4.22 -1.43
CA GLN A 176 -5.09 4.88 -1.51
C GLN A 176 -5.46 5.27 -2.96
N LYS A 177 -4.50 5.75 -3.73
CA LYS A 177 -4.72 6.08 -5.15
C LYS A 177 -4.77 4.84 -6.03
N ASP A 178 -3.96 3.84 -5.72
CA ASP A 178 -3.85 2.62 -6.50
C ASP A 178 -4.99 1.63 -6.28
N VAL A 179 -5.82 1.82 -5.22
CA VAL A 179 -7.12 1.14 -5.09
C VAL A 179 -7.99 1.40 -6.32
N ALA A 180 -7.93 2.59 -6.92
CA ALA A 180 -8.66 2.90 -8.16
C ALA A 180 -8.26 2.02 -9.36
N LEU A 181 -7.07 1.42 -9.35
CA LEU A 181 -6.65 0.45 -10.38
C LEU A 181 -7.47 -0.84 -10.35
N LEU A 182 -8.13 -1.16 -9.23
CA LEU A 182 -9.01 -2.31 -9.12
C LEU A 182 -10.28 -2.20 -10.00
N SER A 183 -10.57 -0.99 -10.50
CA SER A 183 -11.61 -0.73 -11.51
C SER A 183 -11.48 -1.62 -12.75
N VAL A 184 -10.26 -2.03 -13.12
CA VAL A 184 -10.02 -2.92 -14.28
C VAL A 184 -10.59 -4.31 -14.08
N LEU A 185 -10.71 -4.75 -12.82
CA LEU A 185 -11.37 -6.02 -12.46
C LEU A 185 -12.91 -5.91 -12.40
N GLY A 186 -13.46 -4.70 -12.61
CA GLY A 186 -14.89 -4.44 -12.53
C GLY A 186 -15.39 -4.02 -11.15
N ILE A 187 -14.51 -3.81 -10.20
CA ILE A 187 -14.87 -3.25 -8.88
C ILE A 187 -15.35 -1.81 -9.08
N ILE A 188 -16.52 -1.50 -8.54
CA ILE A 188 -17.15 -0.18 -8.69
C ILE A 188 -16.77 0.68 -7.48
N GLU A 189 -15.73 1.46 -7.65
CA GLU A 189 -15.21 2.46 -6.72
C GLU A 189 -15.35 3.86 -7.36
N VAL A 190 -14.78 4.90 -6.76
CA VAL A 190 -14.91 6.30 -7.22
C VAL A 190 -14.54 6.48 -8.70
N PHE A 191 -13.38 5.98 -9.13
CA PHE A 191 -12.91 6.14 -10.51
C PHE A 191 -13.78 5.36 -11.51
N ARG A 192 -14.13 4.11 -11.19
CA ARG A 192 -15.00 3.28 -12.03
C ARG A 192 -16.39 3.89 -12.16
N ARG A 193 -16.95 4.41 -11.06
CA ARG A 193 -18.25 5.10 -11.09
C ARG A 193 -18.20 6.33 -11.98
N ALA A 194 -17.19 7.17 -11.82
CA ALA A 194 -17.00 8.35 -12.65
C ALA A 194 -16.83 8.01 -14.14
N THR A 195 -16.07 6.96 -14.46
CA THR A 195 -15.87 6.48 -15.82
C THR A 195 -17.19 5.96 -16.42
N SER A 196 -17.97 5.20 -15.66
CA SER A 196 -19.27 4.70 -16.12
C SER A 196 -20.25 5.83 -16.49
N ILE A 197 -20.30 6.89 -15.67
CA ILE A 197 -21.15 8.06 -15.98
C ILE A 197 -20.60 8.80 -17.22
N LYS A 198 -19.28 8.96 -17.33
CA LYS A 198 -18.63 9.57 -18.51
C LYS A 198 -18.96 8.77 -19.79
N ASP A 199 -18.91 7.45 -19.75
CA ASP A 199 -19.18 6.59 -20.92
C ASP A 199 -20.64 6.70 -21.38
N LEU A 200 -21.58 6.81 -20.42
CA LEU A 200 -23.00 6.97 -20.71
C LEU A 200 -23.35 8.38 -21.25
N THR A 201 -22.66 9.40 -20.78
CA THR A 201 -23.04 10.80 -21.06
C THR A 201 -22.16 11.49 -22.10
N GLY A 202 -20.99 10.89 -22.44
CA GLY A 202 -19.98 11.52 -23.29
C GLY A 202 -19.34 12.78 -22.66
N ASN A 203 -19.48 13.00 -21.35
CA ASN A 203 -19.03 14.20 -20.66
C ASN A 203 -17.99 13.83 -19.58
N PHE A 204 -16.87 14.60 -19.51
CA PHE A 204 -15.76 14.33 -18.60
C PHE A 204 -15.95 14.89 -17.17
N THR A 205 -17.01 15.64 -16.91
CA THR A 205 -17.29 16.24 -15.59
C THR A 205 -17.23 15.22 -14.43
N PRO A 206 -17.73 13.98 -14.54
CA PRO A 206 -17.63 12.99 -13.45
C PRO A 206 -16.19 12.62 -13.11
N LEU A 207 -15.29 12.59 -14.10
CA LEU A 207 -13.85 12.35 -13.83
C LEU A 207 -13.21 13.53 -13.11
N VAL A 208 -13.64 14.77 -13.40
CA VAL A 208 -13.22 15.95 -12.63
C VAL A 208 -13.73 15.83 -11.18
N ALA A 209 -14.95 15.36 -10.98
CA ALA A 209 -15.49 15.10 -9.63
C ALA A 209 -14.64 14.07 -8.87
N ALA A 210 -14.29 12.95 -9.51
CA ALA A 210 -13.39 11.95 -8.92
C ALA A 210 -12.02 12.55 -8.56
N ALA A 211 -11.42 13.33 -9.46
CA ALA A 211 -10.14 14.01 -9.20
C ALA A 211 -10.24 14.96 -8.00
N VAL A 212 -11.31 15.73 -7.86
CA VAL A 212 -11.55 16.61 -6.71
C VAL A 212 -11.67 15.81 -5.42
N ILE A 213 -12.36 14.67 -5.43
CA ILE A 213 -12.49 13.78 -4.26
C ILE A 213 -11.11 13.27 -3.83
N PHE A 214 -10.31 12.72 -4.76
CA PHE A 214 -8.96 12.25 -4.44
C PHE A 214 -8.04 13.37 -3.95
N LEU A 215 -8.11 14.58 -4.54
CA LEU A 215 -7.34 15.74 -4.07
C LEU A 215 -7.75 16.17 -2.67
N ALA A 216 -9.05 16.19 -2.38
CA ALA A 216 -9.57 16.57 -1.07
C ALA A 216 -9.12 15.61 0.05
N LEU A 217 -8.87 14.33 -0.27
CA LEU A 217 -8.27 13.36 0.65
C LEU A 217 -6.74 13.50 0.71
N THR A 218 -6.08 13.42 -0.44
CA THR A 218 -4.62 13.32 -0.53
C THR A 218 -3.91 14.57 -0.01
N ILE A 219 -4.46 15.79 -0.24
CA ILE A 219 -3.79 17.03 0.19
C ILE A 219 -3.67 17.11 1.72
N PRO A 220 -4.73 16.93 2.53
CA PRO A 220 -4.62 16.92 3.99
C PRO A 220 -3.68 15.83 4.51
N GLU A 221 -3.77 14.63 3.93
CA GLU A 221 -2.94 13.49 4.33
C GLU A 221 -1.45 13.76 4.05
N THR A 222 -1.11 14.28 2.86
CA THR A 222 0.27 14.66 2.53
C THR A 222 0.79 15.73 3.51
N ARG A 223 -0.03 16.73 3.86
CA ARG A 223 0.36 17.74 4.85
C ARG A 223 0.60 17.13 6.23
N LEU A 224 -0.19 16.13 6.62
CA LEU A 224 0.01 15.40 7.87
C LEU A 224 1.33 14.62 7.86
N VAL A 225 1.63 13.93 6.74
CA VAL A 225 2.91 13.22 6.57
C VAL A 225 4.11 14.17 6.67
N ASP A 226 4.05 15.30 5.96
CA ASP A 226 5.10 16.32 5.99
C ASP A 226 5.31 16.89 7.40
N TRP A 227 4.21 17.20 8.09
CA TRP A 227 4.26 17.69 9.47
C TRP A 227 4.92 16.67 10.40
N TYR A 228 4.52 15.39 10.29
CA TYR A 228 5.08 14.32 11.09
C TYR A 228 6.58 14.12 10.80
N ALA A 229 6.98 14.06 9.53
CA ALA A 229 8.36 13.91 9.10
C ALA A 229 9.24 15.07 9.62
N ASN A 230 8.75 16.31 9.50
CA ASN A 230 9.47 17.50 9.99
C ASN A 230 9.60 17.50 11.51
N ARG A 231 8.56 17.06 12.24
CA ARG A 231 8.61 16.92 13.70
C ARG A 231 9.65 15.87 14.14
N GLN A 232 9.74 14.77 13.41
CA GLN A 232 10.74 13.72 13.63
C GLN A 232 12.17 14.25 13.42
N ARG A 233 12.43 14.94 12.31
CA ARG A 233 13.74 15.54 12.00
C ARG A 233 14.21 16.49 13.11
N LYS A 234 13.33 17.34 13.63
CA LYS A 234 13.64 18.26 14.74
C LYS A 234 14.00 17.52 16.03
N ARG A 235 13.43 16.35 16.30
CA ARG A 235 13.71 15.54 17.51
C ARG A 235 15.00 14.75 17.43
N THR A 236 15.46 14.38 16.24
CA THR A 236 16.71 13.63 16.03
C THR A 236 17.94 14.53 15.91
N GLY A 237 17.82 15.84 16.23
CA GLY A 237 18.93 16.81 16.18
C GLY A 237 19.43 16.96 14.76
N GLY A 238 19.02 17.99 14.06
CA GLY A 238 19.23 18.24 12.62
C GLY A 238 20.68 18.24 12.12
N SER A 239 21.35 17.10 12.20
CA SER A 239 22.58 16.83 11.47
C SER A 239 22.24 16.03 10.22
N VAL A 240 21.60 16.66 9.25
CA VAL A 240 21.77 16.29 7.86
C VAL A 240 22.89 17.17 7.33
N ILE A 241 24.07 16.64 7.33
CA ILE A 241 25.15 17.12 6.46
C ILE A 241 24.61 16.89 5.03
N VAL A 242 24.58 17.95 4.30
CA VAL A 242 24.30 18.05 2.85
C VAL A 242 25.22 17.12 2.08
#